data_b2e0b8224405cea09b6d933fbe8d7f27
#
_entry.id   b2e0b8224405cea09b6d933fbe8d7f27
#
_cell.length_a   1.000
_cell.length_b   1.000
_cell.length_c   1.000
_cell.angle_alpha   90.00
_cell.angle_beta   90.00
_cell.angle_gamma   90.00
#
_symmetry.space_group_name_H-M   'P 1'
#
loop_
_entity.id
_entity.type
_entity.pdbx_description
1 polymer ?
#
loop_
_entity_poly.entity_id
_entity_poly.type
_entity_poly.pdbx_seq_one_letter_code
_entity_poly.pdbx_strand_id
1 'polypeptide(L)'
;MRLAALLVILATATLSAQQPLGDVAFEAASIKPFVPDGQGLEVEARPGRFIANNAAVIHLMEFAFGLRADQILGGDDWVRTERFDVEAVTPPGVPPEDVPLLVRRLLRDRFRLATRDDLRELPIHILLTSRDDGRLGPALVPASTDCGEILAQRRANGPSRPTSFGARPVCGLWQFAMFHPGKGVVITVKGDAATIGDLTERLAGVLRRSIVDRTGLTGRFDLDLQFVPDPRDGAVPEAAASELGVSIFTAVQEQLGLRLQPDRGQVPVLLIDQVARPSEN
;
A
#
# COMPACT_ATOMS: atom_id res chain seq x y z
N MET A 1 71.66 28.06 -6.87
CA MET A 1 70.93 26.80 -7.10
C MET A 1 70.01 26.57 -5.92
N ARG A 2 68.71 26.77 -6.09
CA ARG A 2 67.68 26.51 -5.05
C ARG A 2 66.82 25.34 -5.53
N LEU A 3 66.92 24.19 -4.87
CA LEU A 3 66.04 23.06 -5.09
C LEU A 3 64.69 23.34 -4.41
N ALA A 4 63.63 23.34 -5.24
CA ALA A 4 62.24 23.32 -4.75
C ALA A 4 61.78 21.88 -4.60
N ALA A 5 61.50 21.44 -3.36
CA ALA A 5 60.89 20.14 -3.09
C ALA A 5 59.39 20.21 -3.36
N LEU A 6 58.90 19.41 -4.32
CA LEU A 6 57.49 19.24 -4.63
C LEU A 6 56.88 18.18 -3.67
N LEU A 7 55.99 18.63 -2.79
CA LEU A 7 55.28 17.73 -1.87
C LEU A 7 54.01 17.22 -2.63
N VAL A 8 53.99 15.95 -3.01
CA VAL A 8 52.83 15.27 -3.61
C VAL A 8 51.96 14.73 -2.47
N ILE A 9 50.80 15.38 -2.24
CA ILE A 9 49.80 14.89 -1.30
C ILE A 9 48.95 13.85 -2.04
N LEU A 10 49.11 12.56 -1.73
CA LEU A 10 48.19 11.51 -2.14
C LEU A 10 46.90 11.60 -1.30
N ALA A 11 45.82 12.10 -1.91
CA ALA A 11 44.50 11.98 -1.35
C ALA A 11 43.97 10.55 -1.53
N THR A 12 43.97 9.77 -0.45
CA THR A 12 43.30 8.45 -0.43
C THR A 12 41.77 8.67 -0.37
N ALA A 13 41.12 8.55 -1.53
CA ALA A 13 39.66 8.46 -1.57
C ALA A 13 39.25 7.11 -0.99
N THR A 14 38.65 7.11 0.20
CA THR A 14 37.97 5.95 0.75
C THR A 14 36.69 5.72 -0.06
N LEU A 15 36.72 4.74 -0.97
CA LEU A 15 35.50 4.22 -1.60
C LEU A 15 34.66 3.55 -0.49
N SER A 16 33.61 4.23 -0.04
CA SER A 16 32.54 3.58 0.73
C SER A 16 31.86 2.57 -0.21
N ALA A 17 32.17 1.29 -0.04
CA ALA A 17 31.46 0.22 -0.72
C ALA A 17 30.01 0.23 -0.23
N GLN A 18 29.09 0.68 -1.07
CA GLN A 18 27.66 0.50 -0.85
C GLN A 18 27.39 -1.01 -0.86
N GLN A 19 27.09 -1.56 0.31
CA GLN A 19 26.67 -2.95 0.41
C GLN A 19 25.37 -3.13 -0.38
N PRO A 20 25.23 -4.21 -1.16
CA PRO A 20 23.97 -4.50 -1.83
C PRO A 20 22.87 -4.65 -0.75
N LEU A 21 21.79 -3.91 -0.89
CA LEU A 21 20.66 -3.86 0.08
C LEU A 21 20.09 -5.24 0.47
N GLY A 22 20.36 -6.29 -0.31
CA GLY A 22 19.96 -7.67 -0.02
C GLY A 22 20.56 -8.27 1.27
N ASP A 23 21.67 -7.71 1.79
CA ASP A 23 22.34 -8.16 3.01
C ASP A 23 22.13 -7.24 4.22
N VAL A 24 21.45 -6.13 4.05
CA VAL A 24 21.14 -5.20 5.17
C VAL A 24 20.04 -5.79 6.05
N ALA A 25 20.27 -5.80 7.37
CA ALA A 25 19.30 -6.22 8.39
C ALA A 25 19.00 -5.05 9.34
N PHE A 26 17.94 -5.18 10.10
CA PHE A 26 17.72 -4.31 11.25
C PHE A 26 18.89 -4.45 12.24
N GLU A 27 19.31 -3.37 12.88
CA GLU A 27 20.33 -3.39 13.94
C GLU A 27 19.86 -4.15 15.17
N ALA A 28 18.59 -3.98 15.50
CA ALA A 28 17.88 -4.68 16.58
C ALA A 28 16.42 -4.86 16.20
N ALA A 29 15.81 -5.96 16.62
CA ALA A 29 14.39 -6.22 16.45
C ALA A 29 13.83 -6.98 17.65
N SER A 30 12.71 -6.49 18.17
CA SER A 30 11.90 -7.15 19.19
C SER A 30 10.60 -7.63 18.54
N ILE A 31 10.22 -8.87 18.81
CA ILE A 31 8.95 -9.46 18.39
C ILE A 31 8.31 -10.07 19.63
N LYS A 32 7.11 -9.59 19.97
CA LYS A 32 6.36 -10.07 21.15
C LYS A 32 4.94 -10.45 20.73
N PRO A 33 4.32 -11.46 21.37
CA PRO A 33 2.90 -11.67 21.24
C PRO A 33 2.15 -10.39 21.64
N PHE A 34 1.15 -10.01 20.84
CA PHE A 34 0.33 -8.83 21.12
C PHE A 34 -0.52 -9.05 22.38
N VAL A 35 -0.53 -8.06 23.25
CA VAL A 35 -1.43 -8.01 24.41
C VAL A 35 -2.44 -6.89 24.16
N PRO A 36 -3.76 -7.16 24.19
CA PRO A 36 -4.78 -6.16 23.91
C PRO A 36 -4.66 -4.95 24.85
N ASP A 37 -4.39 -3.78 24.27
CA ASP A 37 -4.23 -2.51 24.97
C ASP A 37 -5.17 -1.41 24.41
N GLY A 38 -6.10 -1.80 23.53
CA GLY A 38 -7.01 -0.90 22.84
C GLY A 38 -6.43 -0.23 21.60
N GLN A 39 -5.16 -0.48 21.25
CA GLN A 39 -4.57 0.03 20.01
C GLN A 39 -5.03 -0.82 18.81
N GLY A 40 -5.24 -0.12 17.68
CA GLY A 40 -5.57 -0.75 16.41
C GLY A 40 -4.35 -1.33 15.71
N LEU A 41 -4.60 -1.97 14.56
CA LEU A 41 -3.53 -2.42 13.66
C LEU A 41 -2.72 -1.22 13.15
N GLU A 42 -1.41 -1.28 13.33
CA GLU A 42 -0.44 -0.34 12.75
C GLU A 42 0.69 -1.13 12.09
N VAL A 43 1.10 -0.73 10.90
CA VAL A 43 2.35 -1.21 10.24
C VAL A 43 2.95 -0.03 9.50
N GLU A 44 4.07 0.47 9.97
CA GLU A 44 4.66 1.72 9.48
C GLU A 44 6.20 1.72 9.53
N ALA A 45 6.80 2.24 8.45
CA ALA A 45 8.20 2.64 8.46
C ALA A 45 8.31 4.11 8.87
N ARG A 46 9.07 4.39 9.93
CA ARG A 46 9.39 5.73 10.40
C ARG A 46 10.90 5.99 10.27
N PRO A 47 11.34 7.25 10.26
CA PRO A 47 12.77 7.53 10.27
C PRO A 47 13.48 6.81 11.41
N GLY A 48 14.45 5.94 11.07
CA GLY A 48 15.25 5.18 12.03
C GLY A 48 14.56 3.96 12.65
N ARG A 49 13.31 3.64 12.32
CA ARG A 49 12.61 2.47 12.91
C ARG A 49 11.48 1.93 12.03
N PHE A 50 11.16 0.68 12.26
CA PHE A 50 9.95 0.03 11.79
C PHE A 50 9.10 -0.35 13.00
N ILE A 51 7.78 -0.10 12.91
CA ILE A 51 6.81 -0.41 13.96
C ILE A 51 5.65 -1.18 13.33
N ALA A 52 5.27 -2.28 13.98
CA ALA A 52 4.04 -2.97 13.69
C ALA A 52 3.37 -3.37 15.01
N ASN A 53 2.21 -2.80 15.31
CA ASN A 53 1.43 -3.07 16.51
C ASN A 53 0.16 -3.86 16.13
N ASN A 54 -0.20 -4.83 16.95
CA ASN A 54 -1.38 -5.68 16.70
C ASN A 54 -1.38 -6.29 15.28
N ALA A 55 -0.20 -6.63 14.75
CA ALA A 55 -0.02 -7.08 13.38
C ALA A 55 0.08 -8.62 13.30
N ALA A 56 -0.69 -9.25 12.43
CA ALA A 56 -0.43 -10.64 12.05
C ALA A 56 0.72 -10.71 11.05
N VAL A 57 1.32 -11.89 10.89
CA VAL A 57 2.43 -12.10 9.94
C VAL A 57 2.02 -11.71 8.52
N ILE A 58 0.76 -11.96 8.14
CA ILE A 58 0.23 -11.55 6.83
C ILE A 58 0.37 -10.05 6.59
N HIS A 59 0.15 -9.18 7.60
CA HIS A 59 0.30 -7.73 7.45
C HIS A 59 1.76 -7.32 7.28
N LEU A 60 2.70 -8.02 7.95
CA LEU A 60 4.12 -7.82 7.73
C LEU A 60 4.52 -8.23 6.31
N MET A 61 3.92 -9.31 5.79
CA MET A 61 4.15 -9.76 4.40
C MET A 61 3.55 -8.77 3.39
N GLU A 62 2.33 -8.26 3.62
CA GLU A 62 1.72 -7.21 2.79
C GLU A 62 2.65 -6.00 2.68
N PHE A 63 3.18 -5.53 3.80
CA PHE A 63 4.13 -4.42 3.83
C PHE A 63 5.44 -4.77 3.13
N ALA A 64 6.01 -5.94 3.42
CA ALA A 64 7.31 -6.35 2.92
C ALA A 64 7.33 -6.61 1.41
N PHE A 65 6.26 -7.17 0.85
CA PHE A 65 6.20 -7.57 -0.56
C PHE A 65 5.37 -6.61 -1.42
N GLY A 66 4.67 -5.63 -0.82
CA GLY A 66 3.78 -4.73 -1.54
C GLY A 66 2.58 -5.45 -2.16
N LEU A 67 2.17 -6.57 -1.56
CA LEU A 67 1.06 -7.39 -2.01
C LEU A 67 -0.12 -7.26 -1.05
N ARG A 68 -1.32 -7.51 -1.53
CA ARG A 68 -2.50 -7.64 -0.66
C ARG A 68 -2.60 -9.06 -0.10
N ALA A 69 -3.30 -9.20 1.02
CA ALA A 69 -3.51 -10.51 1.67
C ALA A 69 -4.13 -11.57 0.75
N ASP A 70 -4.98 -11.16 -0.20
CA ASP A 70 -5.58 -12.06 -1.21
C ASP A 70 -4.60 -12.59 -2.27
N GLN A 71 -3.44 -11.95 -2.39
CA GLN A 71 -2.33 -12.38 -3.26
C GLN A 71 -1.28 -13.23 -2.52
N ILE A 72 -1.39 -13.40 -1.21
CA ILE A 72 -0.47 -14.20 -0.41
C ILE A 72 -1.18 -15.50 -0.01
N LEU A 73 -0.75 -16.61 -0.58
CA LEU A 73 -1.42 -17.89 -0.45
C LEU A 73 -0.59 -18.89 0.36
N GLY A 74 -1.26 -19.86 0.98
CA GLY A 74 -0.62 -20.86 1.84
C GLY A 74 -0.37 -20.37 3.26
N GLY A 75 0.48 -21.12 3.98
CA GLY A 75 0.72 -20.93 5.40
C GLY A 75 -0.47 -21.39 6.27
N ASP A 76 -0.18 -21.66 7.55
CA ASP A 76 -1.18 -22.04 8.53
C ASP A 76 -2.05 -20.85 8.96
N ASP A 77 -3.21 -21.11 9.54
CA ASP A 77 -4.17 -20.06 9.97
C ASP A 77 -3.56 -19.02 10.93
N TRP A 78 -2.61 -19.42 11.76
CA TRP A 78 -1.96 -18.51 12.70
C TRP A 78 -1.25 -17.35 12.02
N VAL A 79 -0.79 -17.51 10.78
CA VAL A 79 -0.16 -16.43 9.98
C VAL A 79 -1.11 -15.24 9.82
N ARG A 80 -2.42 -15.49 9.84
CA ARG A 80 -3.48 -14.50 9.66
C ARG A 80 -4.16 -14.09 10.95
N THR A 81 -4.09 -14.94 11.99
CA THR A 81 -4.88 -14.76 13.22
C THR A 81 -4.05 -14.36 14.42
N GLU A 82 -2.84 -14.92 14.60
CA GLU A 82 -1.97 -14.54 15.71
C GLU A 82 -1.40 -13.13 15.49
N ARG A 83 -1.40 -12.35 16.57
CA ARG A 83 -0.99 -10.96 16.56
C ARG A 83 0.32 -10.76 17.31
N PHE A 84 1.15 -9.89 16.77
CA PHE A 84 2.45 -9.55 17.30
C PHE A 84 2.65 -8.04 17.33
N ASP A 85 3.46 -7.59 18.30
CA ASP A 85 4.08 -6.28 18.30
C ASP A 85 5.53 -6.43 17.86
N VAL A 86 5.90 -5.68 16.84
CA VAL A 86 7.24 -5.67 16.27
C VAL A 86 7.81 -4.26 16.31
N GLU A 87 8.97 -4.12 16.96
CA GLU A 87 9.77 -2.90 16.90
C GLU A 87 11.16 -3.25 16.38
N ALA A 88 11.62 -2.52 15.38
CA ALA A 88 12.95 -2.74 14.83
C ALA A 88 13.65 -1.42 14.51
N VAL A 89 14.98 -1.39 14.74
CA VAL A 89 15.85 -0.23 14.50
C VAL A 89 16.46 -0.38 13.12
N THR A 90 16.25 0.60 12.25
CA THR A 90 16.87 0.60 10.92
C THR A 90 18.30 1.13 11.00
N PRO A 91 19.24 0.55 10.24
CA PRO A 91 20.58 1.09 10.14
C PRO A 91 20.59 2.54 9.63
N PRO A 92 21.59 3.35 10.03
CA PRO A 92 21.74 4.71 9.51
C PRO A 92 21.82 4.73 7.98
N GLY A 93 21.15 5.69 7.37
CA GLY A 93 21.17 5.90 5.92
C GLY A 93 20.21 5.01 5.11
N VAL A 94 19.44 4.13 5.76
CA VAL A 94 18.38 3.37 5.09
C VAL A 94 17.13 4.25 4.97
N PRO A 95 16.69 4.58 3.75
CA PRO A 95 15.50 5.37 3.55
C PRO A 95 14.23 4.53 3.80
N PRO A 96 13.09 5.18 4.18
CA PRO A 96 11.84 4.46 4.48
C PRO A 96 11.34 3.53 3.37
N GLU A 97 11.60 3.85 2.11
CA GLU A 97 11.23 3.05 0.94
C GLU A 97 11.97 1.71 0.86
N ASP A 98 13.11 1.57 1.51
CA ASP A 98 13.92 0.35 1.54
C ASP A 98 13.61 -0.52 2.77
N VAL A 99 12.88 -0.02 3.76
CA VAL A 99 12.48 -0.77 4.96
C VAL A 99 11.72 -2.06 4.63
N PRO A 100 10.88 -2.15 3.58
CA PRO A 100 10.27 -3.41 3.16
C PRO A 100 11.28 -4.54 2.93
N LEU A 101 12.48 -4.26 2.42
CA LEU A 101 13.54 -5.25 2.21
C LEU A 101 14.09 -5.80 3.55
N LEU A 102 14.23 -4.91 4.54
CA LEU A 102 14.64 -5.30 5.90
C LEU A 102 13.57 -6.18 6.56
N VAL A 103 12.28 -5.86 6.35
CA VAL A 103 11.17 -6.67 6.86
C VAL A 103 11.13 -8.04 6.19
N ARG A 104 11.42 -8.16 4.88
CA ARG A 104 11.58 -9.48 4.22
C ARG A 104 12.66 -10.32 4.90
N ARG A 105 13.79 -9.69 5.22
CA ARG A 105 14.88 -10.37 5.94
C ARG A 105 14.43 -10.77 7.34
N LEU A 106 13.79 -9.88 8.10
CA LEU A 106 13.25 -10.19 9.42
C LEU A 106 12.32 -11.42 9.38
N LEU A 107 11.40 -11.45 8.41
CA LEU A 107 10.48 -12.57 8.22
C LEU A 107 11.22 -13.87 7.92
N ARG A 108 12.23 -13.84 7.06
CA ARG A 108 13.05 -15.00 6.76
C ARG A 108 13.82 -15.50 8.00
N ASP A 109 14.48 -14.59 8.72
CA ASP A 109 15.39 -14.93 9.80
C ASP A 109 14.64 -15.34 11.08
N ARG A 110 13.54 -14.64 11.43
CA ARG A 110 12.82 -14.84 12.69
C ARG A 110 11.59 -15.75 12.56
N PHE A 111 10.90 -15.71 11.41
CA PHE A 111 9.73 -16.56 11.14
C PHE A 111 10.05 -17.73 10.20
N ARG A 112 11.31 -17.90 9.79
CA ARG A 112 11.75 -18.92 8.83
C ARG A 112 10.89 -18.92 7.56
N LEU A 113 10.47 -17.73 7.13
CA LEU A 113 9.64 -17.56 5.97
C LEU A 113 10.40 -17.95 4.70
N ALA A 114 9.88 -18.91 3.97
CA ALA A 114 10.28 -19.22 2.60
C ALA A 114 9.08 -19.05 1.68
N THR A 115 9.27 -18.34 0.58
CA THR A 115 8.21 -18.01 -0.38
C THR A 115 8.72 -18.17 -1.80
N ARG A 116 7.78 -18.35 -2.72
CA ARG A 116 8.03 -18.25 -4.18
C ARG A 116 6.92 -17.50 -4.88
N ASP A 117 7.27 -16.85 -5.97
CA ASP A 117 6.31 -16.23 -6.88
C ASP A 117 5.60 -17.30 -7.72
N ASP A 118 4.32 -17.09 -7.98
CA ASP A 118 3.51 -17.94 -8.87
C ASP A 118 2.45 -17.10 -9.59
N LEU A 119 1.83 -17.68 -10.62
CA LEU A 119 0.65 -17.12 -11.28
C LEU A 119 -0.53 -18.03 -11.01
N ARG A 120 -1.62 -17.47 -10.49
CA ARG A 120 -2.84 -18.21 -10.19
C ARG A 120 -4.04 -17.60 -10.89
N GLU A 121 -4.88 -18.46 -11.42
CA GLU A 121 -6.18 -18.04 -11.92
C GLU A 121 -7.11 -17.76 -10.72
N LEU A 122 -7.31 -16.48 -10.42
CA LEU A 122 -8.12 -16.02 -9.31
C LEU A 122 -9.33 -15.22 -9.80
N PRO A 123 -10.39 -15.10 -8.98
CA PRO A 123 -11.44 -14.14 -9.24
C PRO A 123 -10.87 -12.72 -9.23
N ILE A 124 -11.15 -11.96 -10.28
CA ILE A 124 -10.75 -10.56 -10.46
C ILE A 124 -11.97 -9.70 -10.79
N HIS A 125 -11.76 -8.39 -10.86
CA HIS A 125 -12.68 -7.51 -11.59
C HIS A 125 -11.95 -6.90 -12.78
N ILE A 126 -12.70 -6.66 -13.85
CA ILE A 126 -12.26 -5.85 -14.98
C ILE A 126 -12.91 -4.48 -14.82
N LEU A 127 -12.11 -3.42 -14.90
CA LEU A 127 -12.61 -2.06 -14.98
C LEU A 127 -12.79 -1.66 -16.45
N LEU A 128 -13.98 -1.24 -16.79
CA LEU A 128 -14.39 -0.86 -18.14
C LEU A 128 -15.07 0.51 -18.11
N THR A 129 -15.19 1.19 -19.24
CA THR A 129 -16.14 2.30 -19.40
C THR A 129 -17.57 1.77 -19.30
N SER A 130 -18.47 2.47 -18.63
CA SER A 130 -19.85 2.04 -18.46
C SER A 130 -20.71 2.30 -19.70
N ARG A 131 -20.25 3.18 -20.59
CA ARG A 131 -20.97 3.66 -21.78
C ARG A 131 -20.15 3.42 -23.04
N ASP A 132 -20.82 3.00 -24.10
CA ASP A 132 -20.18 2.75 -25.40
C ASP A 132 -19.72 4.05 -26.09
N ASP A 133 -20.32 5.21 -25.73
CA ASP A 133 -19.91 6.52 -26.23
C ASP A 133 -18.65 7.07 -25.53
N GLY A 134 -18.08 6.33 -24.57
CA GLY A 134 -16.89 6.70 -23.85
C GLY A 134 -17.05 7.88 -22.86
N ARG A 135 -18.28 8.37 -22.65
CA ARG A 135 -18.52 9.46 -21.70
C ARG A 135 -18.27 9.02 -20.27
N LEU A 136 -17.43 9.80 -19.60
CA LEU A 136 -17.13 9.62 -18.18
C LEU A 136 -18.26 10.19 -17.31
N GLY A 137 -18.30 9.77 -16.06
CA GLY A 137 -19.21 10.31 -15.07
C GLY A 137 -18.78 11.70 -14.58
N PRO A 138 -19.68 12.42 -13.90
CA PRO A 138 -19.44 13.80 -13.48
C PRO A 138 -18.30 13.96 -12.48
N ALA A 139 -17.93 12.90 -11.79
CA ALA A 139 -16.86 12.90 -10.79
C ALA A 139 -15.53 12.31 -11.29
N LEU A 140 -15.37 12.11 -12.59
CA LEU A 140 -14.09 11.73 -13.22
C LEU A 140 -13.85 12.64 -14.41
N VAL A 141 -12.95 13.58 -14.25
CA VAL A 141 -12.64 14.58 -15.29
C VAL A 141 -11.13 14.59 -15.60
N PRO A 142 -10.74 14.88 -16.85
CA PRO A 142 -9.33 15.06 -17.16
C PRO A 142 -8.69 16.13 -16.23
N ALA A 143 -7.52 15.81 -15.69
CA ALA A 143 -6.84 16.71 -14.77
C ALA A 143 -6.26 17.91 -15.49
N SER A 144 -6.34 19.08 -14.85
CA SER A 144 -5.72 20.31 -15.32
C SER A 144 -4.36 20.58 -14.68
N THR A 145 -4.03 19.87 -13.60
CA THR A 145 -2.80 20.07 -12.81
C THR A 145 -1.62 19.35 -13.47
N ASP A 146 -0.53 20.07 -13.72
CA ASP A 146 0.75 19.45 -14.10
C ASP A 146 1.47 18.94 -12.85
N CYS A 147 1.59 17.63 -12.75
CA CYS A 147 2.18 16.98 -11.60
C CYS A 147 3.66 16.64 -11.75
N GLY A 148 4.29 16.96 -12.87
CA GLY A 148 5.67 16.55 -13.14
C GLY A 148 6.64 16.98 -12.05
N GLU A 149 6.65 18.26 -11.73
CA GLU A 149 7.53 18.83 -10.70
C GLU A 149 7.17 18.39 -9.27
N ILE A 150 5.86 18.36 -8.95
CA ILE A 150 5.37 17.96 -7.64
C ILE A 150 5.73 16.50 -7.33
N LEU A 151 5.59 15.60 -8.29
CA LEU A 151 5.95 14.21 -8.14
C LEU A 151 7.48 14.02 -8.05
N ALA A 152 8.26 14.82 -8.75
CA ALA A 152 9.71 14.82 -8.62
C ALA A 152 10.15 15.26 -7.22
N GLN A 153 9.54 16.32 -6.68
CA GLN A 153 9.80 16.79 -5.31
C GLN A 153 9.40 15.75 -4.26
N ARG A 154 8.29 15.02 -4.46
CA ARG A 154 7.88 13.94 -3.55
C ARG A 154 8.83 12.75 -3.57
N ARG A 155 9.40 12.42 -4.70
CA ARG A 155 10.45 11.39 -4.78
C ARG A 155 11.69 11.76 -3.98
N ALA A 156 12.01 13.07 -3.95
CA ALA A 156 13.17 13.57 -3.20
C ALA A 156 12.90 13.72 -1.68
N ASN A 157 11.68 14.12 -1.30
CA ASN A 157 11.35 14.58 0.06
C ASN A 157 10.28 13.72 0.79
N GLY A 158 9.78 12.67 0.15
CA GLY A 158 8.70 11.82 0.66
C GLY A 158 7.29 12.40 0.43
N PRO A 159 6.23 11.62 0.74
CA PRO A 159 4.84 12.01 0.50
C PRO A 159 4.41 13.15 1.43
N SER A 160 3.81 14.19 0.86
CA SER A 160 3.15 15.24 1.63
C SER A 160 1.70 14.85 1.94
N ARG A 161 1.28 14.99 3.20
CA ARG A 161 -0.12 14.81 3.58
C ARG A 161 -0.96 16.03 3.19
N PRO A 162 -2.26 15.86 2.88
CA PRO A 162 -3.17 16.99 2.73
C PRO A 162 -3.17 17.85 3.99
N THR A 163 -3.25 19.17 3.81
CA THR A 163 -3.19 20.14 4.91
C THR A 163 -4.48 20.19 5.74
N SER A 164 -5.57 19.60 5.25
CA SER A 164 -6.86 19.52 5.96
C SER A 164 -7.58 18.22 5.67
N PHE A 165 -8.41 17.76 6.62
CA PHE A 165 -9.24 16.58 6.45
C PHE A 165 -10.21 16.77 5.27
N GLY A 166 -10.28 15.77 4.39
CA GLY A 166 -11.13 15.80 3.20
C GLY A 166 -10.65 16.69 2.07
N ALA A 167 -9.52 17.38 2.21
CA ALA A 167 -8.90 18.10 1.11
C ALA A 167 -8.44 17.14 0.00
N ARG A 168 -8.51 17.60 -1.25
CA ARG A 168 -7.95 16.87 -2.37
C ARG A 168 -6.41 16.85 -2.24
N PRO A 169 -5.75 15.71 -2.41
CA PRO A 169 -4.29 15.67 -2.43
C PRO A 169 -3.79 16.37 -3.69
N VAL A 170 -2.71 17.07 -3.60
CA VAL A 170 -2.06 17.60 -4.79
C VAL A 170 -1.31 16.44 -5.45
N CYS A 171 -1.72 16.04 -6.66
CA CYS A 171 -1.13 14.95 -7.45
C CYS A 171 -1.12 13.57 -6.75
N GLY A 172 -2.25 12.90 -6.74
CA GLY A 172 -2.39 11.54 -6.23
C GLY A 172 -3.78 11.20 -5.74
N LEU A 173 -3.92 10.07 -5.07
CA LEU A 173 -5.17 9.61 -4.47
C LEU A 173 -5.11 9.65 -2.95
N TRP A 174 -6.22 10.06 -2.36
CA TRP A 174 -6.45 10.06 -0.93
C TRP A 174 -7.76 9.38 -0.60
N GLN A 175 -7.76 8.51 0.42
CA GLN A 175 -8.96 7.87 0.93
C GLN A 175 -9.13 8.23 2.39
N PHE A 176 -10.37 8.54 2.78
CA PHE A 176 -10.76 8.71 4.16
C PHE A 176 -12.17 8.17 4.39
N ALA A 177 -12.48 7.87 5.65
CA ALA A 177 -13.78 7.39 6.07
C ALA A 177 -14.44 8.43 6.97
N MET A 178 -15.71 8.73 6.71
CA MET A 178 -16.55 9.57 7.56
C MET A 178 -17.54 8.69 8.33
N PHE A 179 -17.48 8.77 9.66
CA PHE A 179 -18.40 8.07 10.53
C PHE A 179 -19.66 8.90 10.73
N HIS A 180 -20.81 8.28 10.49
CA HIS A 180 -22.11 8.86 10.79
C HIS A 180 -22.69 8.16 12.04
N PRO A 181 -22.80 8.84 13.19
CA PRO A 181 -23.27 8.24 14.43
C PRO A 181 -24.61 7.52 14.24
N GLY A 182 -24.69 6.24 14.62
CA GLY A 182 -25.88 5.40 14.50
C GLY A 182 -26.21 4.92 13.08
N LYS A 183 -25.49 5.36 12.05
CA LYS A 183 -25.75 5.00 10.65
C LYS A 183 -24.61 4.20 10.01
N GLY A 184 -23.35 4.51 10.33
CA GLY A 184 -22.21 3.77 9.79
C GLY A 184 -21.14 4.65 9.16
N VAL A 185 -20.50 4.15 8.12
CA VAL A 185 -19.31 4.75 7.48
C VAL A 185 -19.57 5.04 6.01
N VAL A 186 -19.15 6.21 5.55
CA VAL A 186 -19.00 6.54 4.12
C VAL A 186 -17.54 6.66 3.81
N ILE A 187 -17.10 5.94 2.78
CA ILE A 187 -15.73 6.03 2.26
C ILE A 187 -15.72 7.04 1.12
N THR A 188 -14.76 7.95 1.17
CA THR A 188 -14.50 8.91 0.10
C THR A 188 -13.09 8.71 -0.43
N VAL A 189 -12.97 8.62 -1.75
CA VAL A 189 -11.69 8.60 -2.47
C VAL A 189 -11.61 9.85 -3.32
N LYS A 190 -10.64 10.71 -3.05
CA LYS A 190 -10.37 11.93 -3.83
C LYS A 190 -9.04 11.82 -4.56
N GLY A 191 -9.05 12.19 -5.83
CA GLY A 191 -7.86 12.25 -6.67
C GLY A 191 -7.65 13.63 -7.29
N ASP A 192 -6.40 14.04 -7.38
CA ASP A 192 -5.94 15.17 -8.14
C ASP A 192 -4.82 14.68 -9.08
N ALA A 193 -5.06 14.77 -10.36
CA ALA A 193 -4.19 14.23 -11.40
C ALA A 193 -3.72 12.77 -11.14
N ALA A 194 -4.63 11.94 -10.67
CA ALA A 194 -4.40 10.51 -10.47
C ALA A 194 -4.52 9.73 -11.78
N THR A 195 -3.84 8.60 -11.89
CA THR A 195 -4.01 7.68 -13.03
C THR A 195 -5.14 6.68 -12.78
N ILE A 196 -5.64 6.03 -13.83
CA ILE A 196 -6.57 4.89 -13.67
C ILE A 196 -5.88 3.73 -12.93
N GLY A 197 -4.56 3.56 -13.09
CA GLY A 197 -3.77 2.62 -12.31
C GLY A 197 -3.85 2.87 -10.80
N ASP A 198 -3.68 4.13 -10.37
CA ASP A 198 -3.83 4.51 -8.95
C ASP A 198 -5.24 4.20 -8.44
N LEU A 199 -6.27 4.44 -9.27
CA LEU A 199 -7.65 4.12 -8.93
C LEU A 199 -7.87 2.61 -8.81
N THR A 200 -7.37 1.80 -9.76
CA THR A 200 -7.52 0.33 -9.71
C THR A 200 -6.84 -0.27 -8.49
N GLU A 201 -5.66 0.19 -8.12
CA GLU A 201 -4.98 -0.24 -6.88
C GLU A 201 -5.80 0.09 -5.64
N ARG A 202 -6.37 1.30 -5.58
CA ARG A 202 -7.22 1.72 -4.46
C ARG A 202 -8.48 0.88 -4.34
N LEU A 203 -9.19 0.70 -5.45
CA LEU A 203 -10.40 -0.13 -5.50
C LEU A 203 -10.09 -1.61 -5.21
N ALA A 204 -8.94 -2.13 -5.67
CA ALA A 204 -8.50 -3.49 -5.38
C ALA A 204 -8.28 -3.71 -3.87
N GLY A 205 -7.74 -2.71 -3.17
CA GLY A 205 -7.60 -2.73 -1.72
C GLY A 205 -8.95 -2.80 -1.00
N VAL A 206 -9.93 -2.01 -1.44
CA VAL A 206 -11.29 -2.00 -0.86
C VAL A 206 -12.02 -3.31 -1.12
N LEU A 207 -11.97 -3.81 -2.34
CA LEU A 207 -12.67 -5.03 -2.76
C LEU A 207 -11.92 -6.31 -2.38
N ARG A 208 -10.68 -6.19 -1.88
CA ARG A 208 -9.77 -7.32 -1.62
C ARG A 208 -9.70 -8.28 -2.80
N ARG A 209 -9.59 -7.70 -4.00
CA ARG A 209 -9.60 -8.45 -5.26
C ARG A 209 -8.88 -7.66 -6.35
N SER A 210 -8.04 -8.34 -7.11
CA SER A 210 -7.32 -7.71 -8.21
C SER A 210 -8.26 -7.10 -9.23
N ILE A 211 -7.89 -5.92 -9.75
CA ILE A 211 -8.64 -5.23 -10.79
C ILE A 211 -7.72 -5.03 -12.00
N VAL A 212 -8.20 -5.43 -13.15
CA VAL A 212 -7.52 -5.25 -14.43
C VAL A 212 -8.16 -4.08 -15.17
N ASP A 213 -7.37 -3.06 -15.48
CA ASP A 213 -7.83 -1.92 -16.27
C ASP A 213 -7.98 -2.32 -17.75
N ARG A 214 -9.18 -2.20 -18.26
CA ARG A 214 -9.53 -2.32 -19.69
C ARG A 214 -10.39 -1.13 -20.15
N THR A 215 -10.27 0.01 -19.48
CA THR A 215 -11.00 1.23 -19.87
C THR A 215 -10.44 1.85 -21.15
N GLY A 216 -9.16 1.61 -21.45
CA GLY A 216 -8.44 2.31 -22.50
C GLY A 216 -8.16 3.79 -22.20
N LEU A 217 -8.48 4.28 -21.00
CA LEU A 217 -8.25 5.65 -20.60
C LEU A 217 -6.77 5.87 -20.29
N THR A 218 -6.20 6.91 -20.89
CA THR A 218 -4.80 7.31 -20.69
C THR A 218 -4.74 8.71 -20.09
N GLY A 219 -3.63 9.03 -19.43
CA GLY A 219 -3.43 10.34 -18.81
C GLY A 219 -3.81 10.38 -17.34
N ARG A 220 -4.14 11.58 -16.87
CA ARG A 220 -4.42 11.86 -15.46
C ARG A 220 -5.81 12.46 -15.30
N PHE A 221 -6.43 12.17 -14.17
CA PHE A 221 -7.80 12.53 -13.88
C PHE A 221 -7.93 13.10 -12.47
N ASP A 222 -8.81 14.08 -12.33
CA ASP A 222 -9.35 14.48 -11.06
C ASP A 222 -10.59 13.62 -10.79
N LEU A 223 -10.69 13.10 -9.57
CA LEU A 223 -11.83 12.24 -9.20
C LEU A 223 -12.32 12.51 -7.78
N ASP A 224 -13.60 12.25 -7.58
CA ASP A 224 -14.28 12.26 -6.28
C ASP A 224 -15.28 11.11 -6.26
N LEU A 225 -14.98 10.06 -5.49
CA LEU A 225 -15.79 8.85 -5.42
C LEU A 225 -16.24 8.64 -3.98
N GLN A 226 -17.55 8.50 -3.77
CA GLN A 226 -18.15 8.26 -2.46
C GLN A 226 -19.01 6.99 -2.50
N PHE A 227 -18.81 6.12 -1.53
CA PHE A 227 -19.58 4.88 -1.42
C PHE A 227 -19.65 4.39 0.02
N VAL A 228 -20.58 3.47 0.26
CA VAL A 228 -20.75 2.78 1.54
C VAL A 228 -20.05 1.42 1.45
N PRO A 229 -19.27 1.01 2.46
CA PRO A 229 -18.70 -0.35 2.54
C PRO A 229 -19.80 -1.42 2.45
N ASP A 230 -19.44 -2.62 2.00
CA ASP A 230 -20.38 -3.74 1.97
C ASP A 230 -20.85 -4.05 3.41
N PRO A 231 -22.17 -4.12 3.67
CA PRO A 231 -22.68 -4.46 5.00
C PRO A 231 -22.13 -5.78 5.56
N ARG A 232 -21.79 -6.72 4.68
CA ARG A 232 -21.18 -8.01 5.06
C ARG A 232 -19.80 -7.88 5.69
N ASP A 233 -19.11 -6.76 5.48
CA ASP A 233 -17.84 -6.46 6.15
C ASP A 233 -18.03 -6.00 7.62
N GLY A 234 -19.27 -5.88 8.09
CA GLY A 234 -19.62 -5.49 9.46
C GLY A 234 -19.44 -4.00 9.78
N ALA A 235 -19.03 -3.20 8.80
CA ALA A 235 -18.77 -1.77 8.99
C ALA A 235 -20.08 -0.92 9.01
N VAL A 236 -21.16 -1.45 8.45
CA VAL A 236 -22.45 -0.75 8.33
C VAL A 236 -23.60 -1.74 8.51
N PRO A 237 -24.63 -1.43 9.33
CA PRO A 237 -25.88 -2.21 9.36
C PRO A 237 -26.56 -2.17 7.99
N GLU A 238 -27.10 -3.30 7.51
CA GLU A 238 -27.73 -3.41 6.18
C GLU A 238 -28.84 -2.37 5.97
N ALA A 239 -29.66 -2.13 6.99
CA ALA A 239 -30.73 -1.12 6.94
C ALA A 239 -30.19 0.31 6.82
N ALA A 240 -29.04 0.61 7.35
CA ALA A 240 -28.42 1.94 7.30
C ALA A 240 -27.61 2.18 6.03
N ALA A 241 -27.12 1.12 5.38
CA ALA A 241 -26.29 1.24 4.18
C ALA A 241 -27.06 1.96 3.05
N SER A 242 -28.32 1.62 2.83
CA SER A 242 -29.15 2.23 1.78
C SER A 242 -29.50 3.71 2.04
N GLU A 243 -29.48 4.16 3.31
CA GLU A 243 -29.71 5.55 3.66
C GLU A 243 -28.47 6.43 3.54
N LEU A 244 -27.27 5.82 3.73
CA LEU A 244 -26.01 6.54 3.70
C LEU A 244 -25.45 6.78 2.30
N GLY A 245 -25.81 5.93 1.35
CA GLY A 245 -25.31 6.06 0.00
C GLY A 245 -25.40 4.78 -0.81
N VAL A 246 -24.62 4.71 -1.87
CA VAL A 246 -24.63 3.60 -2.82
C VAL A 246 -23.42 2.69 -2.62
N SER A 247 -23.53 1.45 -3.09
CA SER A 247 -22.41 0.49 -3.11
C SER A 247 -21.27 1.00 -3.98
N ILE A 248 -20.06 0.48 -3.76
CA ILE A 248 -18.88 0.79 -4.58
C ILE A 248 -19.13 0.53 -6.08
N PHE A 249 -19.87 -0.53 -6.44
CA PHE A 249 -20.19 -0.86 -7.83
C PHE A 249 -21.07 0.21 -8.47
N THR A 250 -22.12 0.62 -7.78
CA THR A 250 -23.02 1.68 -8.20
C THR A 250 -22.31 3.03 -8.27
N ALA A 251 -21.51 3.34 -7.25
CA ALA A 251 -20.75 4.59 -7.19
C ALA A 251 -19.74 4.71 -8.37
N VAL A 252 -18.99 3.67 -8.65
CA VAL A 252 -18.05 3.65 -9.79
C VAL A 252 -18.80 3.87 -11.10
N GLN A 253 -20.00 3.30 -11.24
CA GLN A 253 -20.80 3.46 -12.45
C GLN A 253 -21.43 4.85 -12.59
N GLU A 254 -22.08 5.35 -11.56
CA GLU A 254 -22.83 6.60 -11.63
C GLU A 254 -21.93 7.83 -11.54
N GLN A 255 -20.92 7.78 -10.66
CA GLN A 255 -20.08 8.93 -10.39
C GLN A 255 -18.89 9.02 -11.36
N LEU A 256 -18.25 7.90 -11.70
CA LEU A 256 -17.08 7.88 -12.57
C LEU A 256 -17.40 7.51 -14.04
N GLY A 257 -18.57 6.94 -14.32
CA GLY A 257 -18.89 6.43 -15.65
C GLY A 257 -18.09 5.19 -16.05
N LEU A 258 -17.60 4.46 -15.05
CA LEU A 258 -16.86 3.22 -15.19
C LEU A 258 -17.69 2.06 -14.62
N ARG A 259 -17.35 0.83 -14.97
CA ARG A 259 -18.03 -0.34 -14.39
C ARG A 259 -17.03 -1.42 -14.01
N LEU A 260 -17.30 -2.07 -12.89
CA LEU A 260 -16.56 -3.22 -12.41
C LEU A 260 -17.32 -4.48 -12.81
N GLN A 261 -16.70 -5.32 -13.62
CA GLN A 261 -17.27 -6.58 -14.08
C GLN A 261 -16.47 -7.74 -13.47
N PRO A 262 -17.12 -8.72 -12.80
CA PRO A 262 -16.44 -9.90 -12.29
C PRO A 262 -15.90 -10.75 -13.45
N ASP A 263 -14.70 -11.27 -13.27
CA ASP A 263 -14.03 -12.16 -14.23
C ASP A 263 -13.03 -13.07 -13.48
N ARG A 264 -12.31 -13.90 -14.22
CA ARG A 264 -11.17 -14.69 -13.74
C ARG A 264 -9.94 -14.35 -14.56
N GLY A 265 -8.78 -14.30 -13.89
CA GLY A 265 -7.54 -13.95 -14.57
C GLY A 265 -6.31 -14.42 -13.84
N GLN A 266 -5.20 -14.41 -14.55
CA GLN A 266 -3.89 -14.73 -13.98
C GLN A 266 -3.44 -13.57 -13.09
N VAL A 267 -3.28 -13.86 -11.81
CA VAL A 267 -2.85 -12.90 -10.79
C VAL A 267 -1.49 -13.35 -10.24
N PRO A 268 -0.49 -12.47 -10.23
CA PRO A 268 0.75 -12.74 -9.50
C PRO A 268 0.45 -12.93 -8.02
N VAL A 269 0.93 -14.04 -7.46
CA VAL A 269 0.75 -14.40 -6.06
C VAL A 269 2.07 -14.81 -5.44
N LEU A 270 2.18 -14.63 -4.14
CA LEU A 270 3.27 -15.13 -3.33
C LEU A 270 2.80 -16.40 -2.60
N LEU A 271 3.44 -17.52 -2.83
CA LEU A 271 3.14 -18.75 -2.14
C LEU A 271 4.06 -18.90 -0.92
N ILE A 272 3.48 -19.18 0.24
CA ILE A 272 4.23 -19.53 1.45
C ILE A 272 4.56 -21.02 1.37
N ASP A 273 5.83 -21.35 1.22
CA ASP A 273 6.32 -22.71 1.25
C ASP A 273 6.63 -23.18 2.68
N GLN A 274 7.11 -22.25 3.52
CA GLN A 274 7.43 -22.51 4.90
C GLN A 274 7.26 -21.23 5.73
N VAL A 275 6.76 -21.39 6.95
CA VAL A 275 6.70 -20.33 7.97
C VAL A 275 6.68 -20.98 9.35
N ALA A 276 7.33 -20.38 10.34
CA ALA A 276 7.33 -20.84 11.71
C ALA A 276 7.08 -19.65 12.66
N ARG A 277 6.51 -19.94 13.84
CA ARG A 277 6.39 -18.92 14.89
C ARG A 277 7.76 -18.39 15.28
N PRO A 278 7.88 -17.10 15.62
CA PRO A 278 9.16 -16.54 15.99
C PRO A 278 9.66 -17.22 17.27
N SER A 279 10.98 -17.44 17.35
CA SER A 279 11.61 -17.80 18.62
C SER A 279 11.49 -16.62 19.58
N GLU A 280 11.30 -16.89 20.86
CA GLU A 280 11.37 -15.87 21.91
C GLU A 280 12.68 -15.08 21.81
N ASN A 281 12.61 -13.77 22.14
CA ASN A 281 13.77 -12.88 22.11
C ASN A 281 14.75 -13.17 23.23
#